data_794e84beafaaf1fc15fbfce32e05ece0
#
_entry.id   794e84beafaaf1fc15fbfce32e05ece0
#
_cell.length_a   1.000
_cell.length_b   1.000
_cell.length_c   1.000
_cell.angle_alpha   90.00
_cell.angle_beta   90.00
_cell.angle_gamma   90.00
#
_symmetry.space_group_name_H-M   'P 1'
#
loop_
_entity.id
_entity.type
_entity.pdbx_description
1 polymer ?
#
loop_
_entity_poly.entity_id
_entity_poly.type
_entity_poly.pdbx_seq_one_letter_code
_entity_poly.pdbx_strand_id
1 'polypeptide(L)'
;LFIGSGGIRNTGDVAKAFALGADVVGITGIALHLIQESGVEAVVRYFEELSKQLTNYMLLLGATAPSDLRKVPVIYSCETTNYIANRGYDLVALSSNRR
;
A
#
# COMPACT_ATOMS: atom_id res chain seq x y z
N LEU A 1 9.10 -11.88 -6.38
CA LEU A 1 8.77 -10.47 -6.59
C LEU A 1 7.26 -10.31 -6.80
N PHE A 2 6.62 -9.54 -5.93
CA PHE A 2 5.20 -9.22 -6.05
C PHE A 2 5.01 -7.74 -6.37
N ILE A 3 4.26 -7.45 -7.41
CA ILE A 3 3.90 -6.08 -7.80
C ILE A 3 2.42 -5.88 -7.47
N GLY A 4 2.13 -4.99 -6.51
CA GLY A 4 0.77 -4.63 -6.16
C GLY A 4 0.30 -3.45 -7.00
N SER A 5 -0.80 -3.60 -7.70
CA SER A 5 -1.39 -2.53 -8.49
C SER A 5 -2.90 -2.70 -8.61
N GLY A 6 -3.55 -1.76 -9.26
CA GLY A 6 -5.00 -1.77 -9.40
C GLY A 6 -5.67 -1.06 -8.25
N GLY A 7 -6.27 0.09 -8.52
CA GLY A 7 -6.99 0.87 -7.53
C GLY A 7 -6.12 1.61 -6.52
N ILE A 8 -4.82 1.66 -6.70
CA ILE A 8 -3.92 2.43 -5.84
C ILE A 8 -4.08 3.92 -6.18
N ARG A 9 -4.55 4.71 -5.24
CA ARG A 9 -4.94 6.12 -5.47
C ARG A 9 -4.24 7.12 -4.57
N ASN A 10 -3.77 6.69 -3.42
CA ASN A 10 -3.18 7.57 -2.44
C ASN A 10 -2.09 6.86 -1.65
N THR A 11 -1.42 7.63 -0.80
CA THR A 11 -0.31 7.11 0.02
C THR A 11 -0.75 6.00 0.97
N GLY A 12 -1.96 6.10 1.53
CA GLY A 12 -2.50 5.06 2.39
C GLY A 12 -2.63 3.72 1.67
N ASP A 13 -3.09 3.75 0.42
CA ASP A 13 -3.19 2.54 -0.41
C ASP A 13 -1.81 1.94 -0.68
N VAL A 14 -0.82 2.78 -0.94
CA VAL A 14 0.58 2.34 -1.15
C VAL A 14 1.11 1.65 0.10
N ALA A 15 0.93 2.26 1.26
CA ALA A 15 1.37 1.70 2.54
C ALA A 15 0.70 0.35 2.81
N LYS A 16 -0.59 0.23 2.55
CA LYS A 16 -1.35 -1.02 2.71
C LYS A 16 -0.83 -2.11 1.78
N ALA A 17 -0.53 -1.76 0.52
CA ALA A 17 0.01 -2.73 -0.44
C ALA A 17 1.36 -3.29 0.04
N PHE A 18 2.25 -2.44 0.54
CA PHE A 18 3.50 -2.90 1.13
C PHE A 18 3.27 -3.74 2.37
N ALA A 19 2.35 -3.34 3.24
CA ALA A 19 2.01 -4.11 4.44
C ALA A 19 1.47 -5.50 4.10
N LEU A 20 0.75 -5.63 3.00
CA LEU A 20 0.21 -6.91 2.53
C LEU A 20 1.22 -7.78 1.79
N GLY A 21 2.44 -7.29 1.58
CA GLY A 21 3.52 -8.09 1.04
C GLY A 21 4.01 -7.72 -0.35
N ALA A 22 3.52 -6.63 -0.94
CA ALA A 22 4.03 -6.18 -2.23
C ALA A 22 5.49 -5.73 -2.09
N ASP A 23 6.31 -6.07 -3.07
CA ASP A 23 7.70 -5.59 -3.15
C ASP A 23 7.77 -4.26 -3.90
N VAL A 24 6.85 -4.08 -4.85
CA VAL A 24 6.72 -2.87 -5.67
C VAL A 24 5.24 -2.53 -5.77
N VAL A 25 4.94 -1.25 -5.79
CA VAL A 25 3.56 -0.77 -5.96
C VAL A 25 3.46 0.02 -7.26
N GLY A 26 2.49 -0.35 -8.09
CA GLY A 26 2.24 0.30 -9.38
C GLY A 26 1.05 1.23 -9.32
N ILE A 27 1.20 2.43 -9.88
CA ILE A 27 0.15 3.44 -9.99
C ILE A 27 0.08 3.87 -11.44
N THR A 28 -1.04 3.64 -12.10
CA THR A 28 -1.20 3.99 -13.51
C THR A 28 -2.40 4.89 -13.78
N GLY A 29 -3.56 4.58 -13.24
CA GLY A 29 -4.79 5.30 -13.52
C GLY A 29 -4.72 6.79 -13.19
N ILE A 30 -4.25 7.13 -12.01
CA ILE A 30 -4.10 8.52 -11.59
C ILE A 30 -3.03 9.23 -12.41
N ALA A 31 -1.91 8.57 -12.69
CA ALA A 31 -0.84 9.14 -13.50
C ALA A 31 -1.33 9.47 -14.91
N LEU A 32 -2.07 8.56 -15.54
CA LEU A 32 -2.66 8.79 -16.85
C LEU A 32 -3.63 9.97 -16.84
N HIS A 33 -4.49 10.03 -15.84
CA HIS A 33 -5.46 11.11 -15.68
C HIS A 33 -4.77 12.47 -15.50
N LEU A 34 -3.73 12.53 -14.67
CA LEU A 34 -2.96 13.75 -14.44
C LEU A 34 -2.21 14.22 -15.69
N ILE A 35 -1.65 13.30 -16.47
CA ILE A 35 -0.98 13.64 -17.73
C ILE A 35 -1.97 14.27 -18.69
N GLN A 36 -3.15 13.70 -18.83
CA GLN A 36 -4.17 14.18 -19.76
C GLN A 36 -4.70 15.56 -19.36
N GLU A 37 -4.87 15.81 -18.06
CA GLU A 37 -5.45 17.07 -17.58
C GLU A 37 -4.43 18.17 -17.33
N SER A 38 -3.26 17.83 -16.80
CA SER A 38 -2.34 18.82 -16.25
C SER A 38 -0.88 18.65 -16.68
N GLY A 39 -0.58 17.63 -17.49
CA GLY A 39 0.74 17.42 -18.07
C GLY A 39 1.72 16.67 -17.17
N VAL A 40 2.94 16.54 -17.68
CA VAL A 40 4.00 15.71 -17.03
C VAL A 40 4.43 16.28 -15.68
N GLU A 41 4.53 17.60 -15.55
CA GLU A 41 4.96 18.23 -14.29
C GLU A 41 4.03 17.91 -13.13
N ALA A 42 2.73 17.80 -13.40
CA ALA A 42 1.75 17.42 -12.38
C ALA A 42 1.98 16.00 -11.88
N VAL A 43 2.35 15.08 -12.77
CA VAL A 43 2.67 13.69 -12.42
C VAL A 43 3.93 13.65 -11.56
N VAL A 44 4.97 14.38 -11.93
CA VAL A 44 6.21 14.43 -11.15
C VAL A 44 5.95 14.94 -9.73
N ARG A 45 5.20 16.02 -9.61
CA ARG A 45 4.82 16.57 -8.29
C ARG A 45 3.99 15.60 -7.48
N TYR A 46 3.09 14.90 -8.12
CA TYR A 46 2.26 13.87 -7.45
C TYR A 46 3.13 12.78 -6.82
N PHE A 47 4.10 12.25 -7.57
CA PHE A 47 4.98 11.21 -7.06
C PHE A 47 5.94 11.73 -5.98
N GLU A 48 6.43 12.96 -6.11
CA GLU A 48 7.25 13.58 -5.07
C GLU A 48 6.48 13.73 -3.76
N GLU A 49 5.24 14.22 -3.84
CA GLU A 49 4.37 14.38 -2.68
C GLU A 49 4.02 13.03 -2.06
N LEU A 50 3.73 12.05 -2.90
CA LEU A 50 3.44 10.69 -2.43
C LEU A 50 4.62 10.10 -1.68
N SER A 51 5.84 10.30 -2.17
CA SER A 51 7.05 9.84 -1.50
C SER A 51 7.24 10.49 -0.13
N LYS A 52 6.98 11.78 -0.02
CA LYS A 52 7.02 12.49 1.27
C LYS A 52 5.98 11.95 2.24
N GLN A 53 4.75 11.77 1.77
CA GLN A 53 3.68 11.24 2.60
C GLN A 53 3.96 9.82 3.05
N LEU A 54 4.52 9.00 2.17
CA LEU A 54 4.90 7.62 2.53
C LEU A 54 5.97 7.62 3.62
N THR A 55 6.96 8.51 3.52
CA THR A 55 7.98 8.67 4.56
C THR A 55 7.35 9.02 5.90
N ASN A 56 6.34 9.90 5.91
CA ASN A 56 5.63 10.26 7.13
C ASN A 56 4.84 9.08 7.70
N TYR A 57 4.16 8.30 6.86
CA TYR A 57 3.49 7.07 7.29
C TYR A 57 4.47 6.09 7.92
N MET A 58 5.61 5.89 7.29
CA MET A 58 6.65 4.99 7.79
C MET A 58 7.21 5.46 9.13
N LEU A 59 7.42 6.76 9.27
CA LEU A 59 7.88 7.35 10.53
C LEU A 59 6.89 7.07 11.67
N LEU A 60 5.60 7.28 11.42
CA LEU A 60 4.56 7.05 12.41
C LEU A 60 4.42 5.57 12.79
N LEU A 61 4.71 4.67 11.86
CA LEU A 61 4.61 3.23 12.05
C LEU A 61 5.92 2.59 12.53
N GLY A 62 6.99 3.37 12.66
CA GLY A 62 8.28 2.86 13.10
C GLY A 62 9.02 2.06 12.04
N ALA A 63 8.71 2.26 10.77
CA ALA A 63 9.35 1.57 9.65
C ALA A 63 10.49 2.41 9.08
N THR A 64 11.65 1.79 8.82
CA THR A 64 12.80 2.46 8.20
C THR A 64 12.93 2.15 6.71
N ALA A 65 12.27 1.10 6.24
CA ALA A 65 12.21 0.70 4.84
C ALA A 65 10.81 0.20 4.51
N PRO A 66 10.38 0.25 3.25
CA PRO A 66 9.05 -0.28 2.88
C PRO A 66 8.83 -1.74 3.30
N SER A 67 9.87 -2.55 3.30
CA SER A 67 9.79 -3.95 3.74
C SER A 67 9.42 -4.09 5.21
N ASP A 68 9.71 -3.10 6.04
CA ASP A 68 9.33 -3.11 7.46
C ASP A 68 7.83 -2.98 7.67
N LEU A 69 7.10 -2.45 6.69
CA LEU A 69 5.66 -2.33 6.76
C LEU A 69 4.97 -3.70 6.83
N ARG A 70 5.61 -4.76 6.39
CA ARG A 70 5.10 -6.13 6.51
C ARG A 70 5.01 -6.60 7.95
N LYS A 71 5.76 -5.98 8.85
CA LYS A 71 5.80 -6.32 10.28
C LYS A 71 4.75 -5.55 11.08
N VAL A 72 4.15 -4.53 10.49
CA VAL A 72 3.12 -3.73 11.16
C VAL A 72 1.82 -4.54 11.19
N PRO A 73 1.15 -4.64 12.36
CA PRO A 73 -0.13 -5.34 12.43
C PRO A 73 -1.18 -4.72 11.50
N VAL A 74 -1.99 -5.56 10.90
CA VAL A 74 -3.05 -5.16 9.96
C VAL A 74 -4.39 -5.61 10.52
N ILE A 75 -5.38 -4.72 10.48
CA ILE A 75 -6.75 -5.02 10.86
C ILE A 75 -7.57 -5.13 9.58
N TYR A 76 -8.23 -6.27 9.40
CA TYR A 76 -9.10 -6.50 8.27
C TYR A 76 -10.54 -6.11 8.60
N SER A 77 -11.30 -5.67 7.59
CA SER A 77 -12.73 -5.41 7.75
C SER A 77 -13.48 -6.70 8.12
N CYS A 78 -14.69 -6.55 8.66
CA CYS A 78 -15.51 -7.71 9.00
C CYS A 78 -15.76 -8.62 7.81
N GLU A 79 -16.03 -8.05 6.65
CA GLU A 79 -16.25 -8.81 5.42
C GLU A 79 -15.01 -9.60 5.01
N THR A 80 -13.85 -8.97 5.02
CA THR A 80 -12.58 -9.61 4.70
C THR A 80 -12.23 -10.67 5.72
N THR A 81 -12.45 -10.40 7.01
CA THR A 81 -12.24 -11.37 8.09
C THR A 81 -13.09 -12.62 7.90
N ASN A 82 -14.36 -12.47 7.56
CA ASN A 82 -15.25 -13.60 7.29
C ASN A 82 -14.76 -14.43 6.10
N TYR A 83 -14.31 -13.78 5.04
CA TYR A 83 -13.75 -14.46 3.88
C TYR A 83 -12.51 -15.27 4.27
N ILE A 84 -11.58 -14.67 4.99
CA ILE A 84 -10.34 -15.31 5.44
C ILE A 84 -10.67 -16.55 6.29
N ALA A 85 -11.56 -16.40 7.26
CA ALA A 85 -11.95 -17.50 8.13
C ALA A 85 -12.64 -18.62 7.35
N ASN A 86 -13.55 -18.29 6.43
CA ASN A 86 -14.27 -19.27 5.64
C ASN A 86 -13.38 -20.05 4.68
N ARG A 87 -12.25 -19.46 4.28
CA ARG A 87 -11.27 -20.12 3.41
C ARG A 87 -10.22 -20.89 4.20
N GLY A 88 -10.32 -20.93 5.52
CA GLY A 88 -9.42 -21.71 6.37
C GLY A 88 -8.04 -21.11 6.60
N TYR A 89 -7.86 -19.83 6.31
CA TYR A 89 -6.61 -19.14 6.57
C TYR A 89 -6.51 -18.70 8.03
N ASP A 90 -5.28 -18.67 8.55
CA ASP A 90 -5.00 -18.20 9.90
C ASP A 90 -5.01 -16.66 9.93
N LEU A 91 -6.09 -16.10 10.48
CA LEU A 91 -6.27 -14.66 10.57
C LEU A 91 -5.18 -14.00 11.42
N VAL A 92 -4.80 -14.62 12.53
CA VAL A 92 -3.77 -14.05 13.42
C VAL A 92 -2.43 -13.96 12.71
N ALA A 93 -2.03 -15.02 12.01
CA ALA A 93 -0.80 -15.03 11.24
C ALA A 93 -0.82 -13.96 10.13
N LEU A 94 -1.94 -13.83 9.43
CA LEU A 94 -2.07 -12.83 8.37
C LEU A 94 -2.06 -11.40 8.88
N SER A 95 -2.58 -11.16 10.07
CA SER A 95 -2.67 -9.79 10.62
C SER A 95 -1.39 -9.32 11.30
N SER A 96 -0.57 -10.20 11.83
CA SER A 96 0.57 -9.81 12.66
C SER A 96 1.90 -10.46 12.31
N ASN A 97 1.90 -11.52 11.53
CA ASN A 97 3.11 -12.31 11.25
C ASN A 97 3.33 -12.54 9.75
N ARG A 98 3.11 -11.53 8.98
CA ARG A 98 3.37 -11.56 7.55
C ARG A 98 4.87 -11.50 7.32
N ARG A 99 5.37 -12.29 6.42
CA ARG A 99 6.78 -12.38 6.05
C ARG A 99 7.67 -11.24 6.54
#